data_97e2e7fdd780c6bcc8789701a0338e6f
#
_entry.id   97e2e7fdd780c6bcc8789701a0338e6f
#
_cell.length_a   1.000
_cell.length_b   1.000
_cell.length_c   1.000
_cell.angle_alpha   90.00
_cell.angle_beta   90.00
_cell.angle_gamma   90.00
#
_symmetry.space_group_name_H-M   'P 1'
#
loop_
_entity.id
_entity.type
_entity.pdbx_description
1 polymer ?
#
loop_
_entity_poly.entity_id
_entity_poly.type
_entity_poly.pdbx_seq_one_letter_code
_entity_poly.pdbx_strand_id
1 'polypeptide(L)'
;LNRPDTVLWLAKTYVVPAGMYGSQIWGTQYLKQSRQFDSLVQTCHLSFLKGVLGTKRSAPNWAVFRECGHEPLRFYWFRAAVKLYNGMRASNSELLRKVVRADCAFMYRAHHCWTAELLTALQELEHGQAHCDAVKSGEELHLSLCCADLRKQNRSVWDAVDGLNPREHAEKLVSYHN
;
A
#
# COMPACT_ATOMS: atom_id res chain seq x y z
N LEU A 1 -26.70 -15.24 4.04
CA LEU A 1 -25.87 -14.42 3.12
C LEU A 1 -25.04 -15.32 2.21
N ASN A 2 -25.72 -15.95 1.22
CA ASN A 2 -25.07 -16.91 0.28
C ASN A 2 -24.59 -16.24 -1.03
N ARG A 3 -24.41 -14.90 -1.05
CA ARG A 3 -23.93 -14.20 -2.23
C ARG A 3 -22.55 -13.58 -1.94
N PRO A 4 -21.47 -14.16 -2.50
CA PRO A 4 -20.10 -13.64 -2.33
C PRO A 4 -20.00 -12.15 -2.69
N ASP A 5 -20.65 -11.72 -3.75
CA ASP A 5 -20.66 -10.32 -4.20
C ASP A 5 -21.18 -9.35 -3.14
N THR A 6 -22.26 -9.72 -2.44
CA THR A 6 -22.82 -8.90 -1.36
C THR A 6 -21.83 -8.80 -0.19
N VAL A 7 -21.18 -9.90 0.17
CA VAL A 7 -20.20 -9.94 1.25
C VAL A 7 -18.95 -9.12 0.89
N LEU A 8 -18.48 -9.22 -0.35
CA LEU A 8 -17.37 -8.44 -0.86
C LEU A 8 -17.71 -6.93 -0.91
N TRP A 9 -18.93 -6.59 -1.30
CA TRP A 9 -19.41 -5.21 -1.26
C TRP A 9 -19.44 -4.67 0.18
N LEU A 10 -19.95 -5.45 1.14
CA LEU A 10 -19.92 -5.11 2.56
C LEU A 10 -18.48 -4.92 3.07
N ALA A 11 -17.55 -5.77 2.63
CA ALA A 11 -16.15 -5.62 2.98
C ALA A 11 -15.56 -4.28 2.50
N LYS A 12 -15.83 -3.89 1.26
CA LYS A 12 -15.41 -2.57 0.72
C LYS A 12 -16.03 -1.41 1.50
N THR A 13 -17.28 -1.57 1.94
CA THR A 13 -18.05 -0.49 2.57
C THR A 13 -17.69 -0.32 4.05
N TYR A 14 -17.38 -1.38 4.77
CA TYR A 14 -17.20 -1.34 6.23
C TYR A 14 -15.80 -1.78 6.69
N VAL A 15 -15.25 -2.84 6.13
CA VAL A 15 -13.95 -3.39 6.58
C VAL A 15 -12.80 -2.53 6.09
N VAL A 16 -12.79 -2.16 4.81
CA VAL A 16 -11.74 -1.31 4.25
C VAL A 16 -11.68 0.05 4.93
N PRO A 17 -12.78 0.80 5.12
CA PRO A 17 -12.75 2.07 5.85
C PRO A 17 -12.28 1.94 7.31
N ALA A 18 -12.66 0.87 8.01
CA ALA A 18 -12.15 0.60 9.36
C ALA A 18 -10.62 0.42 9.38
N GLY A 19 -10.09 -0.34 8.42
CA GLY A 19 -8.65 -0.51 8.22
C GLY A 19 -7.92 0.73 7.68
N MET A 20 -8.68 1.76 7.28
CA MET A 20 -8.14 3.04 6.79
C MET A 20 -8.03 4.11 7.89
N TYR A 21 -8.65 3.89 9.07
CA TYR A 21 -8.68 4.91 10.12
C TYR A 21 -7.26 5.28 10.58
N GLY A 22 -6.90 6.55 10.43
CA GLY A 22 -5.58 7.06 10.78
C GLY A 22 -4.42 6.53 9.93
N SER A 23 -4.69 5.72 8.90
CA SER A 23 -3.65 5.04 8.09
C SER A 23 -2.73 6.00 7.34
N GLN A 24 -3.16 7.21 7.09
CA GLN A 24 -2.32 8.27 6.53
C GLN A 24 -1.11 8.59 7.42
N ILE A 25 -1.17 8.28 8.72
CA ILE A 25 -0.07 8.49 9.68
C ILE A 25 0.73 7.20 9.89
N TRP A 26 0.07 6.13 10.34
CA TRP A 26 0.76 4.89 10.73
C TRP A 26 0.99 3.93 9.56
N GLY A 27 0.26 4.07 8.46
CA GLY A 27 0.31 3.14 7.34
C GLY A 27 1.60 3.23 6.52
N THR A 28 2.34 4.34 6.60
CA THR A 28 3.57 4.56 5.81
C THR A 28 4.63 3.49 6.03
N GLN A 29 4.77 2.98 7.26
CA GLN A 29 5.69 1.90 7.60
C GLN A 29 5.45 0.58 6.83
N TYR A 30 4.25 0.39 6.25
CA TYR A 30 3.86 -0.80 5.47
C TYR A 30 3.75 -0.53 3.98
N LEU A 31 4.18 0.63 3.49
CA LEU A 31 4.06 0.99 2.08
C LEU A 31 5.09 0.31 1.18
N LYS A 32 6.24 -0.11 1.72
CA LYS A 32 7.21 -0.92 0.99
C LYS A 32 6.58 -2.23 0.51
N GLN A 33 6.92 -2.65 -0.71
CA GLN A 33 6.39 -3.90 -1.27
C GLN A 33 6.76 -5.12 -0.40
N SER A 34 7.98 -5.16 0.14
CA SER A 34 8.44 -6.22 1.02
C SER A 34 7.68 -6.29 2.36
N ARG A 35 7.07 -5.19 2.82
CA ARG A 35 6.37 -5.09 4.10
C ARG A 35 4.85 -5.05 4.00
N GLN A 36 4.29 -5.18 2.81
CA GLN A 36 2.85 -5.01 2.59
C GLN A 36 1.96 -5.99 3.37
N PHE A 37 2.49 -7.15 3.77
CA PHE A 37 1.77 -8.17 4.53
C PHE A 37 2.18 -8.24 6.02
N ASP A 38 3.10 -7.40 6.48
CA ASP A 38 3.53 -7.37 7.88
C ASP A 38 2.45 -6.80 8.82
N SER A 39 1.53 -6.00 8.27
CA SER A 39 0.45 -5.40 9.05
C SER A 39 -0.60 -6.43 9.43
N LEU A 40 -0.95 -6.47 10.73
CA LEU A 40 -2.06 -7.27 11.24
C LEU A 40 -3.38 -6.93 10.53
N VAL A 41 -3.62 -5.65 10.24
CA VAL A 41 -4.84 -5.18 9.55
C VAL A 41 -4.92 -5.77 8.14
N GLN A 42 -3.81 -5.79 7.41
CA GLN A 42 -3.73 -6.41 6.08
C GLN A 42 -3.94 -7.93 6.15
N THR A 43 -3.36 -8.57 7.16
CA THR A 43 -3.53 -10.02 7.39
C THR A 43 -4.97 -10.39 7.72
N CYS A 44 -5.64 -9.59 8.56
CA CYS A 44 -7.06 -9.76 8.87
C CYS A 44 -7.93 -9.59 7.61
N HIS A 45 -7.68 -8.54 6.82
CA HIS A 45 -8.39 -8.30 5.57
C HIS A 45 -8.24 -9.49 4.60
N LEU A 46 -7.02 -9.99 4.43
CA LEU A 46 -6.74 -11.12 3.57
C LEU A 46 -7.39 -12.42 4.08
N SER A 47 -7.33 -12.69 5.40
CA SER A 47 -8.01 -13.84 6.02
C SER A 47 -9.53 -13.79 5.79
N PHE A 48 -10.13 -12.61 5.89
CA PHE A 48 -11.53 -12.40 5.59
C PHE A 48 -11.85 -12.75 4.13
N LEU A 49 -11.07 -12.22 3.16
CA LEU A 49 -11.26 -12.50 1.73
C LEU A 49 -11.10 -14.00 1.43
N LYS A 50 -10.10 -14.66 2.02
CA LYS A 50 -9.92 -16.12 1.90
C LYS A 50 -11.12 -16.89 2.43
N GLY A 51 -11.70 -16.43 3.54
CA GLY A 51 -12.94 -17.02 4.10
C GLY A 51 -14.15 -16.85 3.18
N VAL A 52 -14.32 -15.68 2.56
CA VAL A 52 -15.41 -15.42 1.60
C VAL A 52 -15.30 -16.31 0.37
N LEU A 53 -14.10 -16.55 -0.14
CA LEU A 53 -13.85 -17.43 -1.28
C LEU A 53 -13.86 -18.94 -0.90
N GLY A 54 -13.90 -19.27 0.38
CA GLY A 54 -13.77 -20.65 0.85
C GLY A 54 -12.41 -21.28 0.54
N THR A 55 -11.36 -20.48 0.35
CA THR A 55 -10.04 -20.97 -0.02
C THR A 55 -9.22 -21.33 1.21
N LYS A 56 -8.19 -22.20 1.00
CA LYS A 56 -7.24 -22.56 2.08
C LYS A 56 -6.40 -21.32 2.48
N ARG A 57 -5.91 -21.32 3.73
CA ARG A 57 -4.99 -20.26 4.20
C ARG A 57 -3.73 -20.14 3.35
N SER A 58 -3.24 -21.26 2.79
CA SER A 58 -2.10 -21.34 1.88
C SER A 58 -2.37 -20.82 0.45
N ALA A 59 -3.60 -20.42 0.13
CA ALA A 59 -3.89 -19.85 -1.18
C ALA A 59 -3.06 -18.58 -1.43
N PRO A 60 -2.49 -18.38 -2.64
CA PRO A 60 -1.68 -17.23 -2.97
C PRO A 60 -2.45 -15.92 -2.75
N ASN A 61 -1.82 -14.97 -2.07
CA ASN A 61 -2.48 -13.72 -1.70
C ASN A 61 -2.92 -12.90 -2.91
N TRP A 62 -2.08 -12.85 -3.96
CA TRP A 62 -2.39 -12.14 -5.20
C TRP A 62 -3.62 -12.73 -5.92
N ALA A 63 -3.76 -14.07 -5.95
CA ALA A 63 -4.91 -14.74 -6.56
C ALA A 63 -6.20 -14.37 -5.81
N VAL A 64 -6.17 -14.35 -4.48
CA VAL A 64 -7.30 -13.95 -3.64
C VAL A 64 -7.74 -12.51 -3.94
N PHE A 65 -6.81 -11.57 -4.02
CA PHE A 65 -7.14 -10.18 -4.36
C PHE A 65 -7.72 -10.03 -5.76
N ARG A 66 -7.15 -10.76 -6.74
CA ARG A 66 -7.62 -10.77 -8.12
C ARG A 66 -9.05 -11.31 -8.23
N GLU A 67 -9.32 -12.48 -7.64
CA GLU A 67 -10.64 -13.10 -7.64
C GLU A 67 -11.71 -12.26 -6.91
N CYS A 68 -11.34 -11.62 -5.82
CA CYS A 68 -12.26 -10.73 -5.09
C CYS A 68 -12.43 -9.36 -5.75
N GLY A 69 -11.62 -9.00 -6.74
CA GLY A 69 -11.58 -7.63 -7.29
C GLY A 69 -11.24 -6.58 -6.22
N HIS A 70 -10.43 -6.97 -5.23
CA HIS A 70 -9.94 -6.09 -4.16
C HIS A 70 -8.47 -5.75 -4.39
N GLU A 71 -8.08 -4.56 -3.95
CA GLU A 71 -6.68 -4.18 -3.87
C GLU A 71 -6.17 -4.41 -2.43
N PRO A 72 -4.86 -4.69 -2.23
CA PRO A 72 -4.24 -4.68 -0.90
C PRO A 72 -4.48 -3.35 -0.19
N LEU A 73 -4.63 -3.37 1.13
CA LEU A 73 -4.81 -2.15 1.93
C LEU A 73 -3.66 -1.15 1.76
N ARG A 74 -2.45 -1.63 1.47
CA ARG A 74 -1.29 -0.83 1.09
C ARG A 74 -1.65 0.23 0.04
N PHE A 75 -2.46 -0.09 -0.96
CA PHE A 75 -2.89 0.84 -2.00
C PHE A 75 -3.70 2.01 -1.41
N TYR A 76 -4.62 1.71 -0.52
CA TYR A 76 -5.44 2.73 0.13
C TYR A 76 -4.61 3.58 1.09
N TRP A 77 -3.68 2.96 1.85
CA TRP A 77 -2.77 3.66 2.76
C TRP A 77 -1.82 4.59 2.01
N PHE A 78 -1.25 4.13 0.90
CA PHE A 78 -0.42 4.94 0.03
C PHE A 78 -1.17 6.17 -0.49
N ARG A 79 -2.37 5.97 -1.03
CA ARG A 79 -3.23 7.06 -1.49
C ARG A 79 -3.55 8.06 -0.37
N ALA A 80 -3.81 7.58 0.84
CA ALA A 80 -4.09 8.43 2.00
C ALA A 80 -2.84 9.22 2.42
N ALA A 81 -1.65 8.60 2.40
CA ALA A 81 -0.39 9.27 2.72
C ALA A 81 -0.05 10.37 1.70
N VAL A 82 -0.18 10.10 0.39
CA VAL A 82 0.04 11.12 -0.66
C VAL A 82 -0.95 12.28 -0.51
N LYS A 83 -2.23 12.00 -0.24
CA LYS A 83 -3.23 13.05 0.02
C LYS A 83 -2.88 13.89 1.26
N LEU A 84 -2.41 13.24 2.34
CA LEU A 84 -1.99 13.97 3.54
C LEU A 84 -0.79 14.87 3.23
N TYR A 85 0.23 14.35 2.51
CA TYR A 85 1.39 15.13 2.10
C TYR A 85 0.96 16.38 1.33
N ASN A 86 0.16 16.22 0.28
CA ASN A 86 -0.32 17.35 -0.53
C ASN A 86 -1.15 18.33 0.31
N GLY A 87 -2.03 17.82 1.18
CA GLY A 87 -2.83 18.66 2.08
C GLY A 87 -1.99 19.46 3.07
N MET A 88 -0.93 18.86 3.61
CA MET A 88 0.02 19.57 4.49
C MET A 88 0.79 20.66 3.74
N ARG A 89 1.16 20.40 2.48
CA ARG A 89 1.85 21.37 1.62
C ARG A 89 0.95 22.55 1.24
N ALA A 90 -0.29 22.29 0.87
CA ALA A 90 -1.28 23.30 0.50
C ALA A 90 -1.80 24.11 1.70
N SER A 91 -1.54 23.64 2.93
CA SER A 91 -2.09 24.26 4.15
C SER A 91 -1.47 25.61 4.45
N ASN A 92 -2.32 26.55 4.84
CA ASN A 92 -1.90 27.87 5.37
C ASN A 92 -1.52 27.81 6.86
N SER A 93 -1.66 26.66 7.53
CA SER A 93 -1.31 26.49 8.94
C SER A 93 0.20 26.54 9.14
N GLU A 94 0.66 27.52 9.93
CA GLU A 94 2.08 27.65 10.29
C GLU A 94 2.58 26.45 11.09
N LEU A 95 1.72 25.88 11.96
CA LEU A 95 2.04 24.69 12.74
C LEU A 95 2.30 23.48 11.82
N LEU A 96 1.42 23.22 10.83
CA LEU A 96 1.61 22.12 9.90
C LEU A 96 2.88 22.30 9.08
N ARG A 97 3.17 23.51 8.63
CA ARG A 97 4.44 23.81 7.92
C ARG A 97 5.67 23.54 8.78
N LYS A 98 5.62 23.89 10.08
CA LYS A 98 6.71 23.56 11.03
C LYS A 98 6.88 22.06 11.21
N VAL A 99 5.76 21.30 11.37
CA VAL A 99 5.81 19.85 11.50
C VAL A 99 6.44 19.21 10.27
N VAL A 100 5.99 19.57 9.05
CA VAL A 100 6.56 19.02 7.80
C VAL A 100 8.04 19.35 7.68
N ARG A 101 8.47 20.57 7.99
CA ARG A 101 9.89 20.93 7.98
C ARG A 101 10.70 20.12 8.97
N ALA A 102 10.18 19.92 10.18
CA ALA A 102 10.84 19.11 11.19
C ALA A 102 10.97 17.64 10.73
N ASP A 103 9.91 17.05 10.20
CA ASP A 103 9.93 15.67 9.69
C ASP A 103 10.91 15.52 8.53
N CYS A 104 10.90 16.45 7.57
CA CYS A 104 11.89 16.48 6.48
C CYS A 104 13.35 16.66 6.99
N ALA A 105 13.57 17.45 8.05
CA ALA A 105 14.89 17.57 8.65
C ALA A 105 15.34 16.28 9.36
N PHE A 106 14.40 15.55 9.96
CA PHE A 106 14.65 14.23 10.56
C PHE A 106 14.95 13.17 9.52
N MET A 107 14.42 13.26 8.30
CA MET A 107 14.65 12.32 7.20
C MET A 107 16.14 12.04 6.96
N TYR A 108 17.00 13.03 7.09
CA TYR A 108 18.46 12.89 6.92
C TYR A 108 19.18 12.29 8.13
N ARG A 109 18.51 12.24 9.29
CA ARG A 109 19.10 11.78 10.56
C ARG A 109 18.53 10.47 11.07
N ALA A 110 17.27 10.17 10.74
CA ALA A 110 16.54 9.01 11.21
C ALA A 110 15.82 8.33 10.06
N HIS A 111 16.14 7.05 9.81
CA HIS A 111 15.53 6.25 8.74
C HIS A 111 14.05 5.87 9.00
N HIS A 112 13.47 6.31 10.10
CA HIS A 112 12.13 5.92 10.57
C HIS A 112 11.20 7.11 10.80
N CYS A 113 11.32 8.18 10.03
CA CYS A 113 10.34 9.26 10.04
C CYS A 113 9.31 9.05 8.91
N TRP A 114 8.15 9.68 9.06
CA TRP A 114 7.03 9.54 8.13
C TRP A 114 7.40 9.87 6.68
N THR A 115 8.11 10.97 6.47
CA THR A 115 8.58 11.38 5.13
C THR A 115 9.60 10.38 4.55
N ALA A 116 10.52 9.84 5.36
CA ALA A 116 11.49 8.86 4.88
C ALA A 116 10.81 7.55 4.43
N GLU A 117 9.79 7.10 5.17
CA GLU A 117 9.01 5.92 4.80
C GLU A 117 8.22 6.14 3.51
N LEU A 118 7.58 7.32 3.36
CA LEU A 118 6.89 7.69 2.13
C LEU A 118 7.86 7.75 0.94
N LEU A 119 9.02 8.40 1.09
CA LEU A 119 10.05 8.48 0.05
C LEU A 119 10.55 7.10 -0.37
N THR A 120 10.78 6.21 0.60
CA THR A 120 11.22 4.84 0.28
C THR A 120 10.16 4.10 -0.53
N ALA A 121 8.89 4.28 -0.22
CA ALA A 121 7.80 3.67 -0.97
C ALA A 121 7.66 4.28 -2.37
N LEU A 122 7.82 5.59 -2.50
CA LEU A 122 7.82 6.28 -3.80
C LEU A 122 8.96 5.81 -4.69
N GLN A 123 10.16 5.62 -4.12
CA GLN A 123 11.35 5.21 -4.85
C GLN A 123 11.22 3.81 -5.49
N GLU A 124 10.37 2.94 -4.96
CA GLU A 124 10.06 1.63 -5.53
C GLU A 124 9.18 1.72 -6.80
N LEU A 125 8.60 2.88 -7.11
CA LEU A 125 7.70 3.07 -8.24
C LEU A 125 8.46 3.35 -9.55
N GLU A 126 7.76 3.21 -10.68
CA GLU A 126 8.34 3.43 -12.02
C GLU A 126 8.92 4.84 -12.18
N HIS A 127 8.18 5.87 -11.77
CA HIS A 127 8.66 7.27 -11.79
C HIS A 127 9.21 7.70 -10.41
N GLY A 128 9.76 6.74 -9.65
CA GLY A 128 10.16 6.93 -8.27
C GLY A 128 11.11 8.10 -8.04
N GLN A 129 12.11 8.29 -8.92
CA GLN A 129 13.04 9.39 -8.79
C GLN A 129 12.34 10.75 -8.92
N ALA A 130 11.44 10.92 -9.90
CA ALA A 130 10.69 12.16 -10.11
C ALA A 130 9.78 12.47 -8.90
N HIS A 131 9.12 11.44 -8.35
CA HIS A 131 8.30 11.60 -7.14
C HIS A 131 9.15 12.01 -5.93
N CYS A 132 10.33 11.40 -5.76
CA CYS A 132 11.24 11.76 -4.67
C CYS A 132 11.78 13.18 -4.81
N ASP A 133 12.10 13.61 -6.01
CA ASP A 133 12.60 14.96 -6.27
C ASP A 133 11.50 16.00 -6.02
N ALA A 134 10.25 15.73 -6.40
CA ALA A 134 9.10 16.57 -6.05
C ALA A 134 8.91 16.72 -4.52
N VAL A 135 9.08 15.62 -3.76
CA VAL A 135 9.02 15.71 -2.28
C VAL A 135 10.17 16.55 -1.73
N LYS A 136 11.39 16.38 -2.23
CA LYS A 136 12.58 17.13 -1.77
C LYS A 136 12.50 18.61 -2.12
N SER A 137 12.00 18.96 -3.31
CA SER A 137 11.75 20.37 -3.72
C SER A 137 10.53 20.97 -3.03
N GLY A 138 9.73 20.13 -2.39
CA GLY A 138 8.51 20.55 -1.70
C GLY A 138 7.35 20.83 -2.65
N GLU A 139 7.34 20.19 -3.80
CA GLU A 139 6.27 20.24 -4.78
C GLU A 139 5.14 19.27 -4.41
N GLU A 140 4.00 19.46 -5.05
CA GLU A 140 2.85 18.57 -4.89
C GLU A 140 3.07 17.27 -5.66
N LEU A 141 2.70 16.15 -5.05
CA LEU A 141 2.73 14.85 -5.71
C LEU A 141 1.50 14.66 -6.60
N HIS A 142 1.72 14.25 -7.84
CA HIS A 142 0.64 13.87 -8.77
C HIS A 142 -0.02 12.56 -8.32
N LEU A 143 -1.10 12.67 -7.53
CA LEU A 143 -1.80 11.53 -6.94
C LEU A 143 -2.21 10.47 -7.97
N SER A 144 -2.72 10.88 -9.14
CA SER A 144 -3.13 9.96 -10.19
C SER A 144 -1.96 9.15 -10.75
N LEU A 145 -0.81 9.80 -11.00
CA LEU A 145 0.40 9.15 -11.49
C LEU A 145 0.97 8.19 -10.44
N CYS A 146 1.11 8.64 -9.19
CA CYS A 146 1.57 7.78 -8.09
C CYS A 146 0.69 6.53 -7.93
N CYS A 147 -0.63 6.68 -8.03
CA CYS A 147 -1.56 5.55 -7.96
C CYS A 147 -1.48 4.63 -9.19
N ALA A 148 -1.24 5.18 -10.39
CA ALA A 148 -1.05 4.39 -11.60
C ALA A 148 0.23 3.55 -11.53
N ASP A 149 1.34 4.14 -11.08
CA ASP A 149 2.62 3.46 -10.89
C ASP A 149 2.50 2.31 -9.87
N LEU A 150 1.83 2.55 -8.74
CA LEU A 150 1.61 1.52 -7.74
C LEU A 150 0.78 0.35 -8.28
N ARG A 151 -0.26 0.64 -9.09
CA ARG A 151 -1.05 -0.43 -9.75
C ARG A 151 -0.22 -1.21 -10.75
N LYS A 152 0.62 -0.53 -11.53
CA LYS A 152 1.52 -1.17 -12.49
C LYS A 152 2.52 -2.07 -11.76
N GLN A 153 3.10 -1.62 -10.67
CA GLN A 153 3.98 -2.42 -9.82
C GLN A 153 3.27 -3.69 -9.31
N ASN A 154 2.05 -3.56 -8.78
CA ASN A 154 1.29 -4.72 -8.31
C ASN A 154 0.98 -5.71 -9.44
N ARG A 155 0.59 -5.22 -10.62
CA ARG A 155 0.30 -6.08 -11.79
C ARG A 155 1.54 -6.82 -12.25
N SER A 156 2.70 -6.16 -12.36
CA SER A 156 3.94 -6.80 -12.78
C SER A 156 4.35 -7.97 -11.86
N VAL A 157 4.07 -7.85 -10.56
CA VAL A 157 4.28 -8.95 -9.60
C VAL A 157 3.33 -10.11 -9.87
N TRP A 158 2.07 -9.83 -10.16
CA TRP A 158 1.07 -10.85 -10.45
C TRP A 158 1.37 -11.56 -11.78
N ASP A 159 1.71 -10.80 -12.82
CA ASP A 159 2.05 -11.34 -14.14
C ASP A 159 3.34 -12.19 -14.09
N ALA A 160 4.32 -11.77 -13.29
CA ALA A 160 5.55 -12.54 -13.07
C ALA A 160 5.28 -13.89 -12.38
N VAL A 161 4.27 -13.94 -11.52
CA VAL A 161 3.86 -15.19 -10.85
C VAL A 161 3.01 -16.06 -11.78
N ASP A 162 2.11 -15.48 -12.58
CA ASP A 162 1.29 -16.22 -13.56
C ASP A 162 2.14 -16.85 -14.67
N GLY A 163 3.29 -16.25 -15.02
CA GLY A 163 4.23 -16.79 -16.02
C GLY A 163 5.08 -17.96 -15.52
N LEU A 164 5.01 -18.32 -14.23
CA LEU A 164 5.76 -19.43 -13.68
C LEU A 164 5.08 -20.77 -13.95
N ASN A 165 5.90 -21.80 -14.23
CA ASN A 165 5.35 -23.17 -14.27
C ASN A 165 4.93 -23.60 -12.83
N PRO A 166 4.05 -24.63 -12.69
CA PRO A 166 3.51 -25.03 -11.37
C PRO A 166 4.55 -25.38 -10.31
N ARG A 167 5.77 -25.81 -10.69
CA ARG A 167 6.85 -26.14 -9.76
C ARG A 167 7.55 -24.87 -9.27
N GLU A 168 7.88 -23.93 -10.15
CA GLU A 168 8.45 -22.63 -9.80
C GLU A 168 7.47 -21.79 -8.97
N HIS A 169 6.17 -21.97 -9.21
CA HIS A 169 5.10 -21.38 -8.42
C HIS A 169 5.16 -21.86 -6.95
N ALA A 170 5.34 -23.16 -6.74
CA ALA A 170 5.42 -23.75 -5.40
C ALA A 170 6.69 -23.27 -4.66
N GLU A 171 7.84 -23.22 -5.33
CA GLU A 171 9.12 -22.78 -4.73
C GLU A 171 9.10 -21.28 -4.36
N LYS A 172 8.55 -20.42 -5.21
CA LYS A 172 8.41 -18.98 -4.88
C LYS A 172 7.41 -18.75 -3.73
N LEU A 173 6.34 -19.52 -3.65
CA LEU A 173 5.41 -19.43 -2.52
C LEU A 173 6.08 -19.76 -1.19
N VAL A 174 7.03 -20.70 -1.16
CA VAL A 174 7.82 -21.04 0.03
C VAL A 174 8.79 -19.90 0.38
N SER A 175 9.39 -19.23 -0.61
CA SER A 175 10.35 -18.14 -0.36
C SER A 175 9.72 -16.86 0.17
N TYR A 176 8.41 -16.67 0.03
CA TYR A 176 7.67 -15.52 0.62
C TYR A 176 7.23 -15.76 2.07
N HIS A 177 7.48 -16.95 2.61
CA HIS A 177 7.11 -17.35 3.98
C HIS A 177 8.30 -17.61 4.92
N ASN A 178 9.52 -17.42 4.42
CA ASN A 178 10.76 -17.39 5.20
C ASN A 178 11.31 -15.94 5.25
#